data_90e2e18b1a66474dff2f5fecb035cd5d
#
_entry.id   90e2e18b1a66474dff2f5fecb035cd5d
#
_cell.length_a   1.000
_cell.length_b   1.000
_cell.length_c   1.000
_cell.angle_alpha   90.00
_cell.angle_beta   90.00
_cell.angle_gamma   90.00
#
_symmetry.space_group_name_H-M   'P 1'
#
loop_
_entity.id
_entity.type
_entity.pdbx_description
1 polymer ?
#
loop_
_entity_poly.entity_id
_entity_poly.type
_entity_poly.pdbx_seq_one_letter_code
_entity_poly.pdbx_strand_id
1 'polypeptide(L)'
;NSTQSEWLDAATQVCALCRGYGAAFIVNDNPYVALVCGADGFHLGKHDMTVSDARKVVGSEMIIGGTANTLDDMMALANAEVDYIGLGPFRFTSTKKNLSPIIGINGYRHLMKAFRSSGSKTPVTAIGGILPEDVPALLATGVDGVAVSGCLGSIFKAEGNTARLLSMLSEVAV
;
A
#
# COMPACT_ATOMS: atom_id res chain seq x y z
N ASN A 1 -2.98 -17.88 -14.91
CA ASN A 1 -1.56 -17.57 -14.65
C ASN A 1 -1.03 -16.84 -15.88
N SER A 2 -0.83 -15.53 -15.76
CA SER A 2 -0.19 -14.72 -16.80
C SER A 2 1.29 -15.12 -16.90
N THR A 3 1.84 -15.10 -18.11
CA THR A 3 3.25 -15.25 -18.34
C THR A 3 4.00 -14.00 -17.84
N GLN A 4 5.29 -14.09 -17.61
CA GLN A 4 6.11 -12.94 -17.21
C GLN A 4 6.09 -11.82 -18.27
N SER A 5 6.00 -12.17 -19.56
CA SER A 5 5.88 -11.20 -20.65
C SER A 5 4.55 -10.46 -20.59
N GLU A 6 3.42 -11.17 -20.45
CA GLU A 6 2.09 -10.54 -20.33
C GLU A 6 2.00 -9.61 -19.10
N TRP A 7 2.64 -9.99 -18.00
CA TRP A 7 2.69 -9.14 -16.82
C TRP A 7 3.51 -7.86 -17.07
N LEU A 8 4.68 -7.98 -17.72
CA LEU A 8 5.52 -6.83 -18.06
C LEU A 8 4.81 -5.89 -19.05
N ASP A 9 4.15 -6.44 -20.06
CA ASP A 9 3.39 -5.66 -21.05
C ASP A 9 2.26 -4.87 -20.36
N ALA A 10 1.50 -5.52 -19.48
CA ALA A 10 0.46 -4.86 -18.71
C ALA A 10 1.03 -3.78 -17.78
N ALA A 11 2.13 -4.07 -17.06
CA ALA A 11 2.79 -3.11 -16.18
C ALA A 11 3.28 -1.88 -16.95
N THR A 12 3.86 -2.06 -18.14
CA THR A 12 4.33 -0.97 -18.99
C THR A 12 3.20 -0.06 -19.45
N GLN A 13 2.05 -0.64 -19.86
CA GLN A 13 0.88 0.13 -20.25
C GLN A 13 0.30 0.93 -19.08
N VAL A 14 0.17 0.30 -17.89
CA VAL A 14 -0.34 0.97 -16.69
C VAL A 14 0.63 2.06 -16.23
N CYS A 15 1.95 1.83 -16.27
CA CYS A 15 2.96 2.84 -15.93
C CYS A 15 2.83 4.09 -16.82
N ALA A 16 2.69 3.92 -18.14
CA ALA A 16 2.50 5.02 -19.08
C ALA A 16 1.21 5.81 -18.78
N LEU A 17 0.12 5.09 -18.46
CA LEU A 17 -1.15 5.70 -18.08
C LEU A 17 -1.03 6.52 -16.79
N CYS A 18 -0.48 5.94 -15.73
CA CYS A 18 -0.25 6.62 -14.45
C CYS A 18 0.57 7.90 -14.63
N ARG A 19 1.65 7.82 -15.39
CA ARG A 19 2.50 8.98 -15.71
C ARG A 19 1.73 10.08 -16.42
N GLY A 20 0.84 9.74 -17.35
CA GLY A 20 -0.03 10.69 -18.06
C GLY A 20 -0.99 11.46 -17.13
N TYR A 21 -1.33 10.87 -15.98
CA TYR A 21 -2.21 11.49 -14.98
C TYR A 21 -1.44 12.00 -13.73
N GLY A 22 -0.11 11.97 -13.72
CA GLY A 22 0.69 12.39 -12.56
C GLY A 22 0.54 11.50 -11.33
N ALA A 23 0.13 10.23 -11.52
CA ALA A 23 -0.02 9.25 -10.45
C ALA A 23 1.23 8.37 -10.36
N ALA A 24 1.72 8.11 -9.14
CA ALA A 24 2.78 7.14 -8.92
C ALA A 24 2.30 5.71 -9.20
N PHE A 25 3.09 4.94 -9.92
CA PHE A 25 2.82 3.55 -10.22
C PHE A 25 3.70 2.63 -9.36
N ILE A 26 3.06 1.84 -8.52
CA ILE A 26 3.72 0.88 -7.62
C ILE A 26 3.40 -0.55 -8.08
N VAL A 27 4.44 -1.32 -8.42
CA VAL A 27 4.30 -2.74 -8.80
C VAL A 27 4.25 -3.59 -7.53
N ASN A 28 3.35 -4.56 -7.47
CA ASN A 28 3.26 -5.48 -6.34
C ASN A 28 4.22 -6.67 -6.51
N ASP A 29 4.92 -7.06 -5.44
CA ASP A 29 5.74 -8.28 -5.26
C ASP A 29 6.98 -8.43 -6.17
N ASN A 30 7.13 -7.64 -7.26
CA ASN A 30 8.21 -7.90 -8.24
C ASN A 30 9.06 -6.67 -8.58
N PRO A 31 10.23 -6.48 -7.93
CA PRO A 31 11.12 -5.35 -8.18
C PRO A 31 11.73 -5.36 -9.58
N TYR A 32 11.92 -6.53 -10.21
CA TYR A 32 12.46 -6.59 -11.58
C TYR A 32 11.45 -6.06 -12.61
N VAL A 33 10.17 -6.40 -12.46
CA VAL A 33 9.11 -5.82 -13.31
C VAL A 33 9.02 -4.31 -13.08
N ALA A 34 9.07 -3.86 -11.83
CA ALA A 34 9.07 -2.43 -11.52
C ALA A 34 10.22 -1.68 -12.20
N LEU A 35 11.44 -2.23 -12.12
CA LEU A 35 12.62 -1.65 -12.75
C LEU A 35 12.49 -1.60 -14.28
N VAL A 36 12.06 -2.70 -14.91
CA VAL A 36 12.01 -2.80 -16.39
C VAL A 36 10.88 -1.96 -16.98
N CYS A 37 9.70 -1.88 -16.35
CA CYS A 37 8.60 -1.05 -16.84
C CYS A 37 8.76 0.45 -16.48
N GLY A 38 9.78 0.82 -15.69
CA GLY A 38 10.01 2.18 -15.23
C GLY A 38 8.97 2.67 -14.22
N ALA A 39 8.48 1.80 -13.34
CA ALA A 39 7.59 2.16 -12.25
C ALA A 39 8.29 3.08 -11.24
N ASP A 40 7.50 3.84 -10.48
CA ASP A 40 8.02 4.70 -9.41
C ASP A 40 8.48 3.90 -8.19
N GLY A 41 7.93 2.68 -8.03
CA GLY A 41 8.27 1.82 -6.91
C GLY A 41 7.64 0.43 -6.99
N PHE A 42 7.80 -0.31 -5.91
CA PHE A 42 7.15 -1.61 -5.71
C PHE A 42 6.82 -1.85 -4.25
N HIS A 43 5.92 -2.81 -4.01
CA HIS A 43 5.47 -3.18 -2.67
C HIS A 43 5.79 -4.65 -2.39
N LEU A 44 6.43 -4.91 -1.25
CA LEU A 44 6.83 -6.24 -0.80
C LEU A 44 5.84 -6.83 0.19
N GLY A 45 5.41 -8.06 -0.05
CA GLY A 45 4.71 -8.89 0.92
C GLY A 45 5.68 -9.50 1.94
N LYS A 46 5.13 -10.12 2.99
CA LYS A 46 5.91 -10.71 4.09
C LYS A 46 6.84 -11.85 3.70
N HIS A 47 6.55 -12.51 2.59
CA HIS A 47 7.28 -13.71 2.12
C HIS A 47 8.11 -13.44 0.87
N ASP A 48 8.17 -12.18 0.43
CA ASP A 48 8.97 -11.76 -0.69
C ASP A 48 10.44 -11.56 -0.27
N MET A 49 11.27 -11.05 -1.16
CA MET A 49 12.66 -10.74 -0.82
C MET A 49 12.76 -9.67 0.26
N THR A 50 13.89 -9.62 0.94
CA THR A 50 14.13 -8.58 1.96
C THR A 50 14.26 -7.20 1.32
N VAL A 51 13.94 -6.14 2.07
CA VAL A 51 14.13 -4.75 1.63
C VAL A 51 15.58 -4.49 1.22
N SER A 52 16.53 -5.02 1.99
CA SER A 52 17.96 -4.89 1.70
C SER A 52 18.35 -5.54 0.37
N ASP A 53 17.83 -6.73 0.05
CA ASP A 53 18.10 -7.39 -1.23
C ASP A 53 17.41 -6.68 -2.39
N ALA A 54 16.19 -6.19 -2.15
CA ALA A 54 15.48 -5.39 -3.12
C ALA A 54 16.24 -4.10 -3.47
N ARG A 55 16.79 -3.38 -2.48
CA ARG A 55 17.64 -2.18 -2.70
C ARG A 55 18.88 -2.48 -3.54
N LYS A 56 19.49 -3.64 -3.41
CA LYS A 56 20.63 -4.05 -4.28
C LYS A 56 20.21 -4.17 -5.74
N VAL A 57 18.96 -4.53 -6.01
CA VAL A 57 18.41 -4.67 -7.38
C VAL A 57 18.03 -3.32 -7.97
N VAL A 58 17.33 -2.48 -7.20
CA VAL A 58 16.68 -1.27 -7.75
C VAL A 58 17.40 0.04 -7.40
N GLY A 59 18.38 0.02 -6.51
CA GLY A 59 19.08 1.24 -6.05
C GLY A 59 18.29 2.02 -5.01
N SER A 60 18.73 3.27 -4.75
CA SER A 60 18.19 4.14 -3.70
C SER A 60 16.92 4.90 -4.09
N GLU A 61 16.72 5.17 -5.36
CA GLU A 61 15.74 6.12 -5.86
C GLU A 61 14.30 5.56 -5.95
N MET A 62 14.17 4.24 -6.07
CA MET A 62 12.87 3.60 -6.25
C MET A 62 12.12 3.49 -4.91
N ILE A 63 10.84 3.83 -4.90
CA ILE A 63 9.97 3.70 -3.71
C ILE A 63 9.81 2.23 -3.34
N ILE A 64 10.05 1.87 -2.09
CA ILE A 64 9.80 0.52 -1.55
C ILE A 64 8.75 0.58 -0.45
N GLY A 65 7.61 -0.07 -0.67
CA GLY A 65 6.62 -0.35 0.36
C GLY A 65 6.79 -1.74 0.97
N GLY A 66 6.34 -1.93 2.21
CA GLY A 66 6.35 -3.23 2.86
C GLY A 66 5.06 -3.55 3.61
N THR A 67 4.65 -4.82 3.61
CA THR A 67 3.43 -5.30 4.30
C THR A 67 3.69 -5.56 5.78
N ALA A 68 2.91 -4.96 6.66
CA ALA A 68 2.87 -5.24 8.10
C ALA A 68 1.49 -5.71 8.57
N ASN A 69 1.46 -6.55 9.60
CA ASN A 69 0.24 -6.99 10.29
C ASN A 69 0.35 -6.84 11.81
N THR A 70 1.55 -6.66 12.35
CA THR A 70 1.88 -6.53 13.75
C THR A 70 2.78 -5.31 13.99
N LEU A 71 2.94 -4.91 15.25
CA LEU A 71 3.88 -3.86 15.62
C LEU A 71 5.33 -4.26 15.29
N ASP A 72 5.70 -5.51 15.51
CA ASP A 72 7.04 -6.02 15.20
C ASP A 72 7.33 -5.93 13.71
N ASP A 73 6.37 -6.24 12.84
CA ASP A 73 6.50 -6.05 11.40
C ASP A 73 6.74 -4.57 11.05
N MET A 74 5.95 -3.68 11.65
CA MET A 74 6.07 -2.23 11.40
C MET A 74 7.45 -1.72 11.81
N MET A 75 7.94 -2.14 12.98
CA MET A 75 9.27 -1.77 13.47
C MET A 75 10.39 -2.32 12.60
N ALA A 76 10.28 -3.58 12.18
CA ALA A 76 11.25 -4.21 11.29
C ALA A 76 11.35 -3.49 9.94
N LEU A 77 10.21 -3.12 9.34
CA LEU A 77 10.15 -2.39 8.08
C LEU A 77 10.70 -0.96 8.22
N ALA A 78 10.35 -0.26 9.30
CA ALA A 78 10.88 1.07 9.57
C ALA A 78 12.41 1.05 9.76
N ASN A 79 12.95 0.04 10.47
CA ASN A 79 14.39 -0.15 10.63
C ASN A 79 15.09 -0.55 9.32
N ALA A 80 14.36 -1.18 8.39
CA ALA A 80 14.86 -1.50 7.05
C ALA A 80 14.72 -0.32 6.06
N GLU A 81 14.27 0.85 6.54
CA GLU A 81 14.15 2.10 5.77
C GLU A 81 13.24 1.97 4.54
N VAL A 82 12.07 1.31 4.69
CA VAL A 82 11.03 1.37 3.66
C VAL A 82 10.45 2.78 3.57
N ASP A 83 10.01 3.16 2.37
CA ASP A 83 9.40 4.46 2.12
C ASP A 83 7.97 4.56 2.68
N TYR A 84 7.27 3.42 2.78
CA TYR A 84 5.96 3.32 3.43
C TYR A 84 5.63 1.91 3.88
N ILE A 85 4.69 1.80 4.82
CA ILE A 85 4.19 0.54 5.36
C ILE A 85 2.73 0.37 4.96
N GLY A 86 2.38 -0.76 4.35
CA GLY A 86 1.02 -1.21 4.15
C GLY A 86 0.54 -2.03 5.35
N LEU A 87 -0.23 -1.43 6.24
CA LEU A 87 -0.75 -2.07 7.45
C LEU A 87 -2.12 -2.68 7.19
N GLY A 88 -2.29 -3.98 7.41
CA GLY A 88 -3.58 -4.66 7.20
C GLY A 88 -3.55 -6.15 7.51
N PRO A 89 -4.70 -6.83 7.31
CA PRO A 89 -5.95 -6.32 6.76
C PRO A 89 -6.82 -5.59 7.79
N PHE A 90 -7.47 -4.51 7.35
CA PHE A 90 -8.44 -3.81 8.20
C PHE A 90 -9.69 -4.67 8.45
N ARG A 91 -10.19 -5.30 7.39
CA ARG A 91 -11.39 -6.15 7.37
C ARG A 91 -11.14 -7.38 6.50
N PHE A 92 -12.00 -8.37 6.57
CA PHE A 92 -11.95 -9.52 5.68
C PHE A 92 -11.98 -9.07 4.20
N THR A 93 -11.13 -9.69 3.40
CA THR A 93 -11.10 -9.48 1.95
C THR A 93 -10.75 -10.80 1.25
N SER A 94 -11.36 -11.06 0.11
CA SER A 94 -11.07 -12.21 -0.73
C SER A 94 -9.89 -11.98 -1.69
N THR A 95 -9.31 -10.78 -1.70
CA THR A 95 -8.22 -10.41 -2.63
C THR A 95 -6.93 -11.18 -2.36
N LYS A 96 -6.66 -11.56 -1.10
CA LYS A 96 -5.51 -12.40 -0.73
C LYS A 96 -5.98 -13.78 -0.26
N LYS A 97 -5.33 -14.86 -0.75
CA LYS A 97 -5.66 -16.25 -0.39
C LYS A 97 -5.30 -16.59 1.06
N ASN A 98 -4.18 -16.06 1.56
CA ASN A 98 -3.70 -16.25 2.93
C ASN A 98 -3.82 -14.93 3.69
N LEU A 99 -5.00 -14.72 4.30
CA LEU A 99 -5.27 -13.49 5.03
C LEU A 99 -4.70 -13.58 6.45
N SER A 100 -3.88 -12.61 6.84
CA SER A 100 -3.45 -12.42 8.24
C SER A 100 -4.65 -12.07 9.14
N PRO A 101 -4.54 -12.18 10.47
CA PRO A 101 -5.61 -11.78 11.39
C PRO A 101 -6.11 -10.37 11.11
N ILE A 102 -7.43 -10.19 11.18
CA ILE A 102 -8.08 -8.90 10.96
C ILE A 102 -7.70 -7.94 12.08
N ILE A 103 -7.21 -6.75 11.74
CA ILE A 103 -6.77 -5.73 12.71
C ILE A 103 -7.96 -4.95 13.28
N GLY A 104 -8.90 -4.53 12.43
CA GLY A 104 -10.04 -3.71 12.81
C GLY A 104 -9.63 -2.34 13.40
N ILE A 105 -10.61 -1.46 13.63
CA ILE A 105 -10.32 -0.07 14.04
C ILE A 105 -9.60 0.04 15.38
N ASN A 106 -9.92 -0.83 16.34
CA ASN A 106 -9.27 -0.81 17.66
C ASN A 106 -7.81 -1.29 17.59
N GLY A 107 -7.53 -2.28 16.73
CA GLY A 107 -6.16 -2.72 16.45
C GLY A 107 -5.34 -1.61 15.81
N TYR A 108 -5.90 -0.90 14.83
CA TYR A 108 -5.23 0.27 14.23
C TYR A 108 -4.89 1.34 15.27
N ARG A 109 -5.83 1.73 16.14
CA ARG A 109 -5.57 2.70 17.22
C ARG A 109 -4.41 2.27 18.10
N HIS A 110 -4.38 0.99 18.49
CA HIS A 110 -3.33 0.45 19.35
C HIS A 110 -1.98 0.43 18.64
N LEU A 111 -1.91 -0.14 17.44
CA LEU A 111 -0.68 -0.27 16.66
C LEU A 111 -0.09 1.10 16.30
N MET A 112 -0.91 2.02 15.79
CA MET A 112 -0.46 3.36 15.41
C MET A 112 0.05 4.15 16.61
N LYS A 113 -0.67 4.10 17.74
CA LYS A 113 -0.20 4.75 18.99
C LYS A 113 1.17 4.20 19.41
N ALA A 114 1.35 2.89 19.44
CA ALA A 114 2.61 2.25 19.85
C ALA A 114 3.73 2.60 18.83
N PHE A 115 3.46 2.51 17.55
CA PHE A 115 4.41 2.80 16.49
C PHE A 115 4.88 4.26 16.49
N ARG A 116 3.98 5.22 16.64
CA ARG A 116 4.35 6.64 16.73
C ARG A 116 5.05 6.97 18.04
N SER A 117 4.72 6.29 19.15
CA SER A 117 5.41 6.43 20.43
C SER A 117 6.86 5.94 20.40
N SER A 118 7.23 5.05 19.46
CA SER A 118 8.63 4.66 19.22
C SER A 118 9.47 5.75 18.53
N GLY A 119 8.83 6.84 18.09
CA GLY A 119 9.49 7.93 17.35
C GLY A 119 9.53 7.73 15.82
N SER A 120 9.01 6.59 15.31
CA SER A 120 9.00 6.34 13.87
C SER A 120 8.08 7.31 13.14
N LYS A 121 8.59 7.85 12.03
CA LYS A 121 7.87 8.75 11.11
C LYS A 121 7.53 8.07 9.78
N THR A 122 7.90 6.79 9.61
CA THR A 122 7.61 6.06 8.38
C THR A 122 6.12 6.13 8.06
N PRO A 123 5.73 6.55 6.85
CA PRO A 123 4.32 6.62 6.43
C PRO A 123 3.63 5.27 6.52
N VAL A 124 2.38 5.27 6.99
CA VAL A 124 1.55 4.06 7.14
C VAL A 124 0.27 4.20 6.36
N THR A 125 0.06 3.30 5.41
CA THR A 125 -1.16 3.19 4.61
C THR A 125 -2.01 2.03 5.10
N ALA A 126 -3.24 2.30 5.51
CA ALA A 126 -4.20 1.25 5.86
C ALA A 126 -4.67 0.49 4.62
N ILE A 127 -4.77 -0.85 4.71
CA ILE A 127 -5.16 -1.70 3.59
C ILE A 127 -6.04 -2.87 4.02
N GLY A 128 -6.82 -3.41 3.07
CA GLY A 128 -7.56 -4.66 3.20
C GLY A 128 -9.02 -4.50 3.61
N GLY A 129 -9.92 -4.58 2.63
CA GLY A 129 -11.36 -4.53 2.83
C GLY A 129 -11.90 -3.15 3.23
N ILE A 130 -11.19 -2.08 2.94
CA ILE A 130 -11.58 -0.70 3.28
C ILE A 130 -12.66 -0.22 2.31
N LEU A 131 -13.67 0.44 2.87
CA LEU A 131 -14.75 1.13 2.16
C LEU A 131 -14.65 2.65 2.39
N PRO A 132 -15.24 3.48 1.53
CA PRO A 132 -15.17 4.94 1.69
C PRO A 132 -15.59 5.44 3.08
N GLU A 133 -16.62 4.85 3.68
CA GLU A 133 -17.13 5.21 5.02
C GLU A 133 -16.15 4.91 6.16
N ASP A 134 -15.14 4.06 5.96
CA ASP A 134 -14.13 3.74 6.97
C ASP A 134 -13.02 4.81 7.05
N VAL A 135 -12.83 5.58 5.98
CA VAL A 135 -11.68 6.48 5.81
C VAL A 135 -11.52 7.49 6.94
N PRO A 136 -12.56 8.23 7.37
CA PRO A 136 -12.40 9.20 8.46
C PRO A 136 -11.96 8.55 9.76
N ALA A 137 -12.53 7.39 10.10
CA ALA A 137 -12.17 6.66 11.32
C ALA A 137 -10.73 6.10 11.27
N LEU A 138 -10.28 5.65 10.09
CA LEU A 138 -8.90 5.17 9.90
C LEU A 138 -7.90 6.32 10.00
N LEU A 139 -8.12 7.44 9.33
CA LEU A 139 -7.25 8.62 9.42
C LEU A 139 -7.15 9.13 10.86
N ALA A 140 -8.24 9.10 11.63
CA ALA A 140 -8.24 9.46 13.05
C ALA A 140 -7.37 8.51 13.93
N THR A 141 -6.92 7.36 13.42
CA THR A 141 -5.94 6.51 14.12
C THR A 141 -4.50 6.95 13.95
N GLY A 142 -4.22 7.91 13.05
CA GLY A 142 -2.89 8.41 12.72
C GLY A 142 -2.21 7.69 11.56
N VAL A 143 -2.95 6.94 10.72
CA VAL A 143 -2.43 6.47 9.43
C VAL A 143 -2.35 7.64 8.45
N ASP A 144 -1.39 7.58 7.52
CA ASP A 144 -1.12 8.67 6.57
C ASP A 144 -1.96 8.54 5.29
N GLY A 145 -2.56 7.36 5.05
CA GLY A 145 -3.38 7.12 3.87
C GLY A 145 -4.14 5.79 3.91
N VAL A 146 -4.87 5.53 2.85
CA VAL A 146 -5.62 4.28 2.66
C VAL A 146 -5.36 3.69 1.27
N ALA A 147 -5.30 2.35 1.18
CA ALA A 147 -5.25 1.61 -0.06
C ALA A 147 -6.54 0.80 -0.24
N VAL A 148 -7.24 1.06 -1.33
CA VAL A 148 -8.52 0.47 -1.66
C VAL A 148 -8.47 -0.27 -3.00
N SER A 149 -9.26 -1.33 -3.14
CA SER A 149 -9.38 -2.09 -4.39
C SER A 149 -10.84 -2.45 -4.66
N GLY A 150 -11.48 -3.21 -3.80
CA GLY A 150 -12.81 -3.75 -4.04
C GLY A 150 -13.89 -2.69 -4.31
N CYS A 151 -13.82 -1.53 -3.67
CA CYS A 151 -14.79 -0.44 -3.89
C CYS A 151 -14.59 0.27 -5.24
N LEU A 152 -13.44 0.10 -5.90
CA LEU A 152 -13.13 0.63 -7.23
C LEU A 152 -13.27 -0.44 -8.34
N GLY A 153 -13.48 -1.71 -7.99
CA GLY A 153 -13.52 -2.83 -8.93
C GLY A 153 -14.75 -2.88 -9.85
N SER A 154 -15.73 -1.99 -9.67
CA SER A 154 -16.88 -1.85 -10.56
C SER A 154 -16.77 -0.57 -11.35
N ILE A 155 -16.73 -0.65 -12.68
CA ILE A 155 -16.67 0.50 -13.60
C ILE A 155 -17.77 1.52 -13.29
N PHE A 156 -18.99 1.05 -12.95
CA PHE A 156 -20.14 1.91 -12.64
C PHE A 156 -20.02 2.67 -11.30
N LYS A 157 -19.14 2.26 -10.40
CA LYS A 157 -18.95 2.87 -9.07
C LYS A 157 -17.58 3.51 -8.90
N ALA A 158 -16.62 3.21 -9.77
CA ALA A 158 -15.24 3.64 -9.62
C ALA A 158 -15.10 5.17 -9.55
N GLU A 159 -15.71 5.88 -10.49
CA GLU A 159 -15.64 7.35 -10.54
C GLU A 159 -16.23 8.01 -9.29
N GLY A 160 -17.47 7.64 -8.92
CA GLY A 160 -18.13 8.19 -7.74
C GLY A 160 -17.42 7.86 -6.43
N ASN A 161 -16.92 6.62 -6.29
CA ASN A 161 -16.16 6.22 -5.11
C ASN A 161 -14.79 6.91 -5.06
N THR A 162 -14.12 7.11 -6.20
CA THR A 162 -12.85 7.84 -6.27
C THR A 162 -13.04 9.29 -5.85
N ALA A 163 -14.04 9.99 -6.40
CA ALA A 163 -14.32 11.37 -6.03
C ALA A 163 -14.63 11.51 -4.54
N ARG A 164 -15.42 10.60 -3.98
CA ARG A 164 -15.75 10.57 -2.55
C ARG A 164 -14.50 10.33 -1.68
N LEU A 165 -13.64 9.40 -2.06
CA LEU A 165 -12.39 9.11 -1.35
C LEU A 165 -11.45 10.32 -1.35
N LEU A 166 -11.27 10.98 -2.51
CA LEU A 166 -10.42 12.16 -2.63
C LEU A 166 -10.95 13.33 -1.79
N SER A 167 -12.27 13.57 -1.77
CA SER A 167 -12.88 14.58 -0.89
C SER A 167 -12.57 14.32 0.58
N MET A 168 -12.75 13.08 1.06
CA MET A 168 -12.48 12.71 2.45
C MET A 168 -11.00 12.86 2.84
N LEU A 169 -10.07 12.56 1.92
CA LEU A 169 -8.65 12.71 2.17
C LEU A 169 -8.21 14.18 2.20
N SER A 170 -8.82 15.05 1.38
CA SER A 170 -8.51 16.48 1.34
C SER A 170 -9.00 17.23 2.58
N GLU A 171 -10.09 16.79 3.23
CA GLU A 171 -10.61 17.41 4.45
C GLU A 171 -9.72 17.20 5.68
N VAL A 172 -8.85 16.19 5.66
CA VAL A 172 -7.95 15.85 6.78
C VAL A 172 -6.53 16.41 6.58
N ALA A 173 -6.20 16.89 5.39
CA ALA A 173 -4.88 17.45 5.05
C ALA A 173 -4.73 18.95 5.42
N VAL A 174 -5.66 19.52 6.19
CA VAL A 174 -5.65 20.95 6.61
C VAL A 174 -5.17 21.10 8.06
#